data_d8273629c09dbc91963a9214dface1d6
#
_entry.id   d8273629c09dbc91963a9214dface1d6
#
_cell.length_a   1.000
_cell.length_b   1.000
_cell.length_c   1.000
_cell.angle_alpha   90.00
_cell.angle_beta   90.00
_cell.angle_gamma   90.00
#
_symmetry.space_group_name_H-M   'P 1'
#
loop_
_entity.id
_entity.type
_entity.pdbx_description
1 polymer ?
#
loop_
_entity_poly.entity_id
_entity_poly.type
_entity_poly.pdbx_seq_one_letter_code
_entity_poly.pdbx_strand_id
1 'polypeptide(L)'
;MEIAMSEDSFVAAIIGNNGSGKSNILEALTQIFSAVYNEKSVSFRYRICYSIYNDNFEISNLDGVKFLKNGKRVGKQDRRSSLPRSIFLYYCGETERLKNLALECVDKTFDKAVKNDEIAIKYISYVGLREFSAAVLANAKYKNQTFKKVCDLIGIQEIGGPIEFYLSRPGWSKREALTEDSFWNAQGSVATLLHKLKDSGKLISLDRDHAIIRIESVSDICLDAESPFDLFVKFELLIQAGILSQINFNIIKDDISFTADMLSEGEKQLAQFLCLLEATKEYRALFLLDEFDSFLHPNWQRRFAEIVSEIHITGQVLFTSHSPLTLGKLQKENIRILKDGTVYEPAADTFNRDITEILEEIMEVGKRPAEVEDVIQKFRNAAMHRDRKNAENSINDLKRLLSSDDPFWIT
;
A
#
# COMPACT_ATOMS: atom_id res chain seq x y z
N MET A 1 13.59 -20.57 -3.06
CA MET A 1 12.78 -19.99 -1.98
C MET A 1 11.33 -20.32 -2.28
N GLU A 2 10.58 -20.83 -1.33
CA GLU A 2 9.15 -21.11 -1.44
C GLU A 2 8.41 -20.28 -0.38
N ILE A 3 7.30 -19.64 -0.77
CA ILE A 3 6.48 -18.81 0.09
C ILE A 3 5.04 -19.29 -0.10
N ALA A 4 4.53 -20.05 0.86
CA ALA A 4 3.13 -20.46 0.90
C ALA A 4 2.36 -19.52 1.83
N MET A 5 1.22 -18.99 1.40
CA MET A 5 0.30 -18.19 2.20
C MET A 5 -0.98 -18.97 2.43
N SER A 6 -1.73 -18.63 3.49
CA SER A 6 -3.05 -19.22 3.73
C SER A 6 -4.02 -18.87 2.60
N GLU A 7 -4.80 -19.84 2.12
CA GLU A 7 -5.78 -19.62 1.03
C GLU A 7 -6.93 -18.70 1.46
N ASP A 8 -7.24 -18.65 2.76
CA ASP A 8 -8.37 -17.87 3.30
C ASP A 8 -7.95 -16.45 3.74
N SER A 9 -6.68 -16.06 3.55
CA SER A 9 -6.17 -14.78 4.03
C SER A 9 -6.23 -13.69 2.98
N PHE A 10 -7.02 -12.64 3.26
CA PHE A 10 -7.00 -11.40 2.47
C PHE A 10 -5.83 -10.49 2.84
N VAL A 11 -5.19 -10.67 3.99
CA VAL A 11 -4.08 -9.88 4.49
C VAL A 11 -2.95 -10.79 4.91
N ALA A 12 -1.77 -10.61 4.33
CA ALA A 12 -0.58 -11.38 4.67
C ALA A 12 0.65 -10.48 4.83
N ALA A 13 1.54 -10.86 5.74
CA ALA A 13 2.75 -10.13 6.07
C ALA A 13 4.02 -10.94 5.75
N ILE A 14 5.02 -10.26 5.22
CA ILE A 14 6.39 -10.76 5.10
C ILE A 14 7.27 -9.92 6.05
N ILE A 15 7.90 -10.57 6.99
CA ILE A 15 8.79 -9.94 7.95
C ILE A 15 10.21 -10.48 7.84
N GLY A 16 11.15 -9.82 8.45
CA GLY A 16 12.57 -10.20 8.46
C GLY A 16 13.48 -9.01 8.66
N ASN A 17 14.75 -9.26 8.92
CA ASN A 17 15.74 -8.22 9.15
C ASN A 17 15.93 -7.32 7.91
N ASN A 18 16.54 -6.14 8.13
CA ASN A 18 16.93 -5.26 7.02
C ASN A 18 17.87 -6.01 6.07
N GLY A 19 17.64 -5.86 4.77
CA GLY A 19 18.44 -6.54 3.76
C GLY A 19 18.07 -8.02 3.53
N SER A 20 17.10 -8.60 4.23
CA SER A 20 16.68 -10.00 4.04
C SER A 20 16.06 -10.28 2.66
N GLY A 21 15.62 -9.24 1.94
CA GLY A 21 15.05 -9.37 0.60
C GLY A 21 13.52 -9.27 0.54
N LYS A 22 12.85 -8.75 1.56
CA LYS A 22 11.38 -8.58 1.59
C LYS A 22 10.87 -7.79 0.38
N SER A 23 11.43 -6.62 0.13
CA SER A 23 11.07 -5.78 -1.02
C SER A 23 11.33 -6.48 -2.36
N ASN A 24 12.38 -7.32 -2.45
CA ASN A 24 12.67 -8.09 -3.66
C ASN A 24 11.56 -9.10 -3.99
N ILE A 25 10.83 -9.60 -2.98
CA ILE A 25 9.67 -10.49 -3.21
C ILE A 25 8.54 -9.71 -3.87
N LEU A 26 8.21 -8.51 -3.37
CA LEU A 26 7.18 -7.66 -3.96
C LEU A 26 7.55 -7.23 -5.39
N GLU A 27 8.81 -6.89 -5.61
CA GLU A 27 9.33 -6.59 -6.95
C GLU A 27 9.23 -7.79 -7.90
N ALA A 28 9.61 -8.98 -7.43
CA ALA A 28 9.52 -10.20 -8.23
C ALA A 28 8.07 -10.52 -8.62
N LEU A 29 7.11 -10.42 -7.68
CA LEU A 29 5.69 -10.58 -7.97
C LEU A 29 5.22 -9.59 -9.03
N THR A 30 5.59 -8.31 -8.87
CA THR A 30 5.24 -7.26 -9.83
C THR A 30 5.81 -7.57 -11.23
N GLN A 31 7.08 -7.96 -11.31
CA GLN A 31 7.72 -8.30 -12.58
C GLN A 31 7.08 -9.52 -13.25
N ILE A 32 6.74 -10.55 -12.49
CA ILE A 32 6.12 -11.77 -13.02
C ILE A 32 4.74 -11.45 -13.59
N PHE A 33 3.88 -10.79 -12.81
CA PHE A 33 2.53 -10.45 -13.26
C PHE A 33 2.56 -9.47 -14.44
N SER A 34 3.45 -8.46 -14.43
CA SER A 34 3.65 -7.56 -15.57
C SER A 34 4.10 -8.31 -16.83
N ALA A 35 5.05 -9.23 -16.69
CA ALA A 35 5.56 -10.01 -17.81
C ALA A 35 4.48 -10.90 -18.42
N VAL A 36 3.69 -11.58 -17.59
CA VAL A 36 2.57 -12.42 -18.07
C VAL A 36 1.50 -11.58 -18.74
N TYR A 37 1.13 -10.43 -18.16
CA TYR A 37 0.13 -9.50 -18.73
C TYR A 37 0.56 -8.97 -20.12
N ASN A 38 1.84 -8.65 -20.27
CA ASN A 38 2.43 -8.08 -21.49
C ASN A 38 3.04 -9.14 -22.44
N GLU A 39 2.85 -10.44 -22.17
CA GLU A 39 3.43 -11.56 -22.95
C GLU A 39 4.96 -11.47 -23.05
N LYS A 40 5.63 -11.01 -22.00
CA LYS A 40 7.09 -10.93 -21.87
C LYS A 40 7.62 -12.05 -20.99
N SER A 41 8.93 -12.15 -20.85
CA SER A 41 9.61 -13.06 -19.92
C SER A 41 10.37 -12.28 -18.86
N VAL A 42 10.58 -12.89 -17.70
CA VAL A 42 11.51 -12.41 -16.65
C VAL A 42 12.81 -13.19 -16.72
N SER A 43 13.89 -12.63 -16.17
CA SER A 43 15.24 -13.19 -16.22
C SER A 43 15.51 -14.29 -15.16
N PHE A 44 14.60 -14.49 -14.22
CA PHE A 44 14.73 -15.45 -13.12
C PHE A 44 13.67 -16.56 -13.22
N ARG A 45 13.95 -17.69 -12.55
CA ARG A 45 13.04 -18.85 -12.50
C ARG A 45 12.01 -18.64 -11.40
N TYR A 46 10.73 -18.96 -11.70
CA TYR A 46 9.64 -18.82 -10.75
C TYR A 46 8.54 -19.84 -10.96
N ARG A 47 7.77 -20.05 -9.91
CA ARG A 47 6.46 -20.70 -9.89
C ARG A 47 5.56 -19.94 -8.92
N ILE A 48 4.40 -19.49 -9.38
CA ILE A 48 3.39 -18.82 -8.56
C ILE A 48 2.11 -19.65 -8.65
N CYS A 49 1.50 -19.93 -7.48
CA CYS A 49 0.18 -20.50 -7.37
C CYS A 49 -0.71 -19.47 -6.64
N TYR A 50 -1.91 -19.26 -7.11
CA TYR A 50 -2.90 -18.39 -6.50
C TYR A 50 -4.30 -18.82 -6.87
N SER A 51 -5.29 -18.37 -6.08
CA SER A 51 -6.70 -18.63 -6.31
C SER A 51 -7.45 -17.34 -6.61
N ILE A 52 -8.36 -17.38 -7.57
CA ILE A 52 -9.33 -16.31 -7.84
C ILE A 52 -10.71 -16.94 -7.88
N TYR A 53 -11.59 -16.57 -6.94
CA TYR A 53 -12.83 -17.28 -6.67
C TYR A 53 -12.57 -18.77 -6.35
N ASN A 54 -13.18 -19.67 -7.11
CA ASN A 54 -13.02 -21.12 -6.95
C ASN A 54 -12.01 -21.72 -7.93
N ASP A 55 -11.27 -20.90 -8.67
CA ASP A 55 -10.31 -21.35 -9.65
C ASP A 55 -8.89 -21.22 -9.13
N ASN A 56 -8.11 -22.31 -9.23
CA ASN A 56 -6.69 -22.35 -8.88
C ASN A 56 -5.83 -22.14 -10.11
N PHE A 57 -4.90 -21.21 -10.01
CA PHE A 57 -3.98 -20.86 -11.08
C PHE A 57 -2.53 -21.19 -10.71
N GLU A 58 -1.78 -21.65 -11.70
CA GLU A 58 -0.32 -21.82 -11.60
C GLU A 58 0.35 -21.15 -12.79
N ILE A 59 1.34 -20.31 -12.51
CA ILE A 59 2.19 -19.71 -13.53
C ILE A 59 3.64 -20.07 -13.20
N SER A 60 4.36 -20.65 -14.16
CA SER A 60 5.77 -21.01 -13.96
C SER A 60 6.59 -20.90 -15.24
N ASN A 61 7.92 -20.73 -15.09
CA ASN A 61 8.88 -20.78 -16.18
C ASN A 61 10.01 -21.77 -15.93
N LEU A 62 9.82 -22.74 -15.03
CA LEU A 62 10.86 -23.70 -14.63
C LEU A 62 11.27 -24.61 -15.80
N ASP A 63 10.28 -25.11 -16.56
CA ASP A 63 10.43 -26.00 -17.71
C ASP A 63 9.71 -25.43 -18.95
N GLY A 64 9.96 -24.16 -19.25
CA GLY A 64 9.20 -23.36 -20.20
C GLY A 64 7.96 -22.72 -19.59
N VAL A 65 7.41 -21.70 -20.25
CA VAL A 65 6.28 -20.92 -19.72
C VAL A 65 5.02 -21.78 -19.68
N LYS A 66 4.54 -22.06 -18.47
CA LYS A 66 3.29 -22.78 -18.19
C LYS A 66 2.31 -21.80 -17.53
N PHE A 67 1.06 -21.83 -17.96
CA PHE A 67 -0.06 -21.17 -17.30
C PHE A 67 -1.20 -22.17 -17.22
N LEU A 68 -1.56 -22.56 -16.01
CA LEU A 68 -2.59 -23.56 -15.72
C LEU A 68 -3.72 -22.94 -14.94
N LYS A 69 -4.94 -23.40 -15.21
CA LYS A 69 -6.16 -23.14 -14.44
C LYS A 69 -6.73 -24.50 -14.05
N ASN A 70 -6.86 -24.79 -12.76
CA ASN A 70 -7.33 -26.09 -12.25
C ASN A 70 -6.57 -27.29 -12.91
N GLY A 71 -5.24 -27.13 -13.07
CA GLY A 71 -4.39 -28.13 -13.70
C GLY A 71 -4.45 -28.19 -15.24
N LYS A 72 -5.32 -27.43 -15.90
CA LYS A 72 -5.46 -27.37 -17.36
C LYS A 72 -4.77 -26.15 -17.95
N ARG A 73 -4.15 -26.29 -19.12
CA ARG A 73 -3.41 -25.21 -19.78
C ARG A 73 -4.35 -24.06 -20.20
N VAL A 74 -4.02 -22.83 -19.85
CA VAL A 74 -4.74 -21.63 -20.24
C VAL A 74 -4.24 -21.13 -21.59
N GLY A 75 -5.16 -20.87 -22.51
CA GLY A 75 -4.88 -20.26 -23.81
C GLY A 75 -4.36 -18.83 -23.67
N LYS A 76 -3.60 -18.33 -24.67
CA LYS A 76 -3.06 -16.96 -24.61
C LYS A 76 -4.14 -15.89 -24.42
N GLN A 77 -5.30 -16.06 -25.06
CA GLN A 77 -6.42 -15.10 -25.01
C GLN A 77 -7.02 -14.97 -23.60
N ASP A 78 -7.00 -16.05 -22.81
CA ASP A 78 -7.64 -16.10 -21.50
C ASP A 78 -6.68 -15.77 -20.34
N ARG A 79 -5.38 -15.57 -20.60
CA ARG A 79 -4.39 -15.33 -19.55
C ARG A 79 -4.67 -14.06 -18.77
N ARG A 80 -5.00 -12.96 -19.46
CA ARG A 80 -5.25 -11.67 -18.80
C ARG A 80 -6.45 -11.71 -17.86
N SER A 81 -7.54 -12.36 -18.27
CA SER A 81 -8.73 -12.52 -17.42
C SER A 81 -8.51 -13.42 -16.21
N SER A 82 -7.42 -14.21 -16.25
CA SER A 82 -7.00 -15.13 -15.19
C SER A 82 -6.00 -14.50 -14.21
N LEU A 83 -5.56 -13.26 -14.44
CA LEU A 83 -4.68 -12.51 -13.52
C LEU A 83 -5.49 -11.68 -12.52
N PRO A 84 -4.87 -11.18 -11.42
CA PRO A 84 -5.44 -10.09 -10.64
C PRO A 84 -5.86 -8.97 -11.58
N ARG A 85 -6.97 -8.30 -11.31
CA ARG A 85 -7.51 -7.31 -12.22
C ARG A 85 -6.66 -6.04 -12.27
N SER A 86 -6.01 -5.70 -11.15
CA SER A 86 -5.05 -4.62 -11.02
C SER A 86 -4.07 -4.92 -9.89
N ILE A 87 -2.88 -4.32 -9.96
CA ILE A 87 -1.86 -4.39 -8.91
C ILE A 87 -1.56 -2.97 -8.46
N PHE A 88 -1.75 -2.71 -7.18
CA PHE A 88 -1.41 -1.44 -6.55
C PHE A 88 -0.12 -1.59 -5.74
N LEU A 89 0.88 -0.80 -6.10
CA LEU A 89 2.18 -0.78 -5.45
C LEU A 89 2.29 0.43 -4.53
N TYR A 90 2.72 0.23 -3.32
CA TYR A 90 3.04 1.28 -2.38
C TYR A 90 4.40 1.05 -1.75
N TYR A 91 5.18 2.12 -1.61
CA TYR A 91 6.47 2.11 -0.92
C TYR A 91 6.67 3.38 -0.11
N CYS A 92 7.10 3.21 1.12
CA CYS A 92 7.25 4.27 2.10
C CYS A 92 8.67 4.86 2.18
N GLY A 93 9.66 4.18 1.58
CA GLY A 93 11.07 4.59 1.66
C GLY A 93 11.52 5.57 0.56
N GLU A 94 12.75 6.04 0.67
CA GLU A 94 13.36 6.99 -0.28
C GLU A 94 13.67 6.38 -1.65
N THR A 95 13.75 5.05 -1.76
CA THR A 95 14.10 4.40 -3.02
C THR A 95 12.89 4.31 -3.94
N GLU A 96 13.01 4.82 -5.16
CA GLU A 96 11.91 4.77 -6.15
C GLU A 96 11.81 3.43 -6.91
N ARG A 97 12.33 2.32 -6.35
CA ARG A 97 12.42 1.02 -7.07
C ARG A 97 11.07 0.51 -7.53
N LEU A 98 10.09 0.39 -6.64
CA LEU A 98 8.73 -0.06 -6.99
C LEU A 98 8.01 0.95 -7.89
N LYS A 99 8.21 2.24 -7.68
CA LYS A 99 7.66 3.31 -8.52
C LYS A 99 8.22 3.21 -9.95
N ASN A 100 9.55 3.09 -10.10
CA ASN A 100 10.18 2.94 -11.41
C ASN A 100 9.71 1.67 -12.11
N LEU A 101 9.57 0.56 -11.36
CA LEU A 101 9.02 -0.68 -11.90
C LEU A 101 7.59 -0.51 -12.43
N ALA A 102 6.72 0.22 -11.72
CA ALA A 102 5.38 0.55 -12.19
C ALA A 102 5.39 1.44 -13.45
N LEU A 103 6.33 2.39 -13.53
CA LEU A 103 6.49 3.26 -14.71
C LEU A 103 7.03 2.49 -15.94
N GLU A 104 7.91 1.52 -15.72
CA GLU A 104 8.45 0.65 -16.78
C GLU A 104 7.44 -0.37 -17.30
N CYS A 105 6.37 -0.65 -16.54
CA CYS A 105 5.31 -1.54 -16.95
C CYS A 105 4.44 -0.90 -18.03
N VAL A 106 4.75 -1.16 -19.29
CA VAL A 106 3.96 -0.67 -20.45
C VAL A 106 2.62 -1.39 -20.50
N ASP A 107 1.54 -0.63 -20.40
CA ASP A 107 0.17 -1.12 -20.55
C ASP A 107 -0.46 -0.64 -21.86
N LYS A 108 -0.23 -1.40 -22.93
CA LYS A 108 -0.81 -1.10 -24.26
C LYS A 108 -2.34 -1.15 -24.27
N THR A 109 -2.96 -1.86 -23.33
CA THR A 109 -4.41 -1.95 -23.23
C THR A 109 -4.97 -0.66 -22.67
N PHE A 110 -4.32 -0.12 -21.62
CA PHE A 110 -4.65 1.20 -21.10
C PHE A 110 -4.51 2.30 -22.14
N ASP A 111 -3.39 2.34 -22.86
CA ASP A 111 -3.16 3.34 -23.92
C ASP A 111 -4.21 3.29 -25.04
N LYS A 112 -4.71 2.08 -25.38
CA LYS A 112 -5.79 1.92 -26.35
C LYS A 112 -7.14 2.36 -25.80
N ALA A 113 -7.46 1.98 -24.55
CA ALA A 113 -8.70 2.35 -23.88
C ALA A 113 -8.86 3.87 -23.82
N VAL A 114 -7.79 4.57 -23.39
CA VAL A 114 -7.76 6.05 -23.33
C VAL A 114 -8.04 6.69 -24.70
N LYS A 115 -7.47 6.14 -25.77
CA LYS A 115 -7.68 6.67 -27.15
C LYS A 115 -9.06 6.38 -27.71
N ASN A 116 -9.73 5.32 -27.25
CA ASN A 116 -11.02 4.85 -27.76
C ASN A 116 -12.21 5.22 -26.86
N ASP A 117 -12.09 6.25 -26.03
CA ASP A 117 -13.12 6.68 -25.07
C ASP A 117 -13.53 5.61 -24.03
N GLU A 118 -12.69 4.60 -23.81
CA GLU A 118 -12.89 3.63 -22.76
C GLU A 118 -12.24 4.11 -21.47
N ILE A 119 -12.91 3.93 -20.35
CA ILE A 119 -12.37 4.22 -19.03
C ILE A 119 -11.77 2.95 -18.47
N ALA A 120 -10.47 2.97 -18.15
CA ALA A 120 -9.74 1.82 -17.66
C ALA A 120 -8.75 2.20 -16.55
N ILE A 121 -8.46 1.26 -15.68
CA ILE A 121 -7.31 1.36 -14.74
C ILE A 121 -6.10 0.71 -15.39
N LYS A 122 -4.95 1.34 -15.22
CA LYS A 122 -3.67 0.73 -15.57
C LYS A 122 -3.46 -0.56 -14.78
N TYR A 123 -2.93 -1.61 -15.44
CA TYR A 123 -2.77 -2.91 -14.80
C TYR A 123 -1.89 -2.88 -13.55
N ILE A 124 -0.82 -2.08 -13.57
CA ILE A 124 0.04 -1.85 -12.41
C ILE A 124 0.11 -0.35 -12.16
N SER A 125 -0.34 0.08 -11.00
CA SER A 125 -0.33 1.47 -10.55
C SER A 125 0.50 1.63 -9.29
N TYR A 126 1.37 2.65 -9.27
CA TYR A 126 2.04 3.09 -8.05
C TYR A 126 1.14 4.08 -7.34
N VAL A 127 0.94 3.87 -6.05
CA VAL A 127 0.05 4.68 -5.22
C VAL A 127 0.88 5.69 -4.43
N GLY A 128 0.73 6.97 -4.72
CA GLY A 128 1.44 8.08 -4.10
C GLY A 128 0.51 9.18 -3.61
N LEU A 129 1.05 10.34 -3.28
CA LEU A 129 0.28 11.47 -2.73
C LEU A 129 -0.79 12.03 -3.68
N ARG A 130 -0.66 11.88 -5.00
CA ARG A 130 -1.67 12.32 -5.97
C ARG A 130 -2.93 11.46 -5.87
N GLU A 131 -2.72 10.17 -5.78
CA GLU A 131 -3.77 9.17 -5.66
C GLU A 131 -4.47 9.28 -4.28
N PHE A 132 -3.79 9.84 -3.26
CA PHE A 132 -4.40 10.17 -1.96
C PHE A 132 -5.64 11.03 -2.12
N SER A 133 -5.49 12.21 -2.73
CA SER A 133 -6.60 13.15 -2.90
C SER A 133 -7.73 12.54 -3.72
N ALA A 134 -7.39 11.79 -4.78
CA ALA A 134 -8.36 11.11 -5.63
C ALA A 134 -9.17 10.05 -4.85
N ALA A 135 -8.50 9.21 -4.07
CA ALA A 135 -9.15 8.16 -3.27
C ALA A 135 -10.03 8.76 -2.17
N VAL A 136 -9.54 9.78 -1.45
CA VAL A 136 -10.29 10.45 -0.38
C VAL A 136 -11.54 11.14 -0.93
N LEU A 137 -11.41 11.95 -1.99
CA LEU A 137 -12.55 12.67 -2.57
C LEU A 137 -13.57 11.72 -3.20
N ALA A 138 -13.13 10.62 -3.82
CA ALA A 138 -14.02 9.60 -4.35
C ALA A 138 -14.91 9.00 -3.24
N ASN A 139 -14.33 8.66 -2.08
CA ASN A 139 -15.10 8.13 -0.95
C ASN A 139 -15.95 9.21 -0.25
N ALA A 140 -15.43 10.44 -0.12
CA ALA A 140 -16.13 11.57 0.50
C ALA A 140 -17.42 11.93 -0.27
N LYS A 141 -17.38 11.95 -1.60
CA LYS A 141 -18.56 12.22 -2.44
C LYS A 141 -19.71 11.26 -2.15
N TYR A 142 -19.41 9.99 -1.92
CA TYR A 142 -20.43 8.97 -1.67
C TYR A 142 -20.72 8.73 -0.19
N LYS A 143 -20.01 9.42 0.73
CA LYS A 143 -20.19 9.37 2.19
C LYS A 143 -20.30 7.93 2.72
N ASN A 144 -19.47 7.02 2.20
CA ASN A 144 -19.52 5.61 2.58
C ASN A 144 -19.02 5.38 4.02
N GLN A 145 -19.30 4.18 4.57
CA GLN A 145 -18.96 3.86 5.96
C GLN A 145 -17.45 3.86 6.22
N THR A 146 -16.65 3.42 5.25
CA THR A 146 -15.19 3.40 5.39
C THR A 146 -14.63 4.81 5.45
N PHE A 147 -15.15 5.73 4.64
CA PHE A 147 -14.76 7.13 4.72
C PHE A 147 -15.09 7.73 6.11
N LYS A 148 -16.27 7.43 6.65
CA LYS A 148 -16.61 7.84 8.01
C LYS A 148 -15.64 7.27 9.05
N LYS A 149 -15.32 5.97 8.98
CA LYS A 149 -14.30 5.34 9.85
C LYS A 149 -12.93 6.01 9.73
N VAL A 150 -12.49 6.32 8.52
CA VAL A 150 -11.24 7.05 8.28
C VAL A 150 -11.29 8.41 8.98
N CYS A 151 -12.36 9.19 8.80
CA CYS A 151 -12.53 10.48 9.45
C CYS A 151 -12.47 10.33 10.99
N ASP A 152 -13.17 9.37 11.56
CA ASP A 152 -13.17 9.09 13.00
C ASP A 152 -11.76 8.72 13.51
N LEU A 153 -11.00 7.92 12.74
CA LEU A 153 -9.65 7.46 13.11
C LEU A 153 -8.61 8.58 13.14
N ILE A 154 -8.69 9.54 12.22
CA ILE A 154 -7.73 10.64 12.10
C ILE A 154 -8.27 11.99 12.61
N GLY A 155 -9.51 11.99 13.13
CA GLY A 155 -10.12 13.17 13.74
C GLY A 155 -10.62 14.21 12.73
N ILE A 156 -10.90 13.84 11.48
CA ILE A 156 -11.49 14.74 10.49
C ILE A 156 -13.00 14.86 10.73
N GLN A 157 -13.49 16.07 10.88
CA GLN A 157 -14.93 16.38 11.03
C GLN A 157 -15.61 16.48 9.66
N GLU A 158 -14.96 17.17 8.71
CA GLU A 158 -15.52 17.44 7.40
C GLU A 158 -14.42 17.69 6.36
N ILE A 159 -14.73 17.40 5.08
CA ILE A 159 -13.96 17.91 3.95
C ILE A 159 -14.59 19.23 3.52
N GLY A 160 -13.83 20.32 3.74
CA GLY A 160 -14.22 21.66 3.37
C GLY A 160 -13.94 21.96 1.89
N GLY A 161 -14.74 22.85 1.33
CA GLY A 161 -14.45 23.46 0.03
C GLY A 161 -13.61 24.74 0.17
N PRO A 162 -13.14 25.33 -0.93
CA PRO A 162 -13.21 24.80 -2.29
C PRO A 162 -12.18 23.69 -2.56
N ILE A 163 -12.45 22.90 -3.62
CA ILE A 163 -11.55 21.89 -4.14
C ILE A 163 -10.89 22.45 -5.39
N GLU A 164 -9.57 22.41 -5.45
CA GLU A 164 -8.80 22.94 -6.58
C GLU A 164 -8.09 21.82 -7.31
N PHE A 165 -8.35 21.69 -8.59
CA PHE A 165 -7.73 20.76 -9.51
C PHE A 165 -6.65 21.48 -10.29
N TYR A 166 -5.40 21.15 -10.04
CA TYR A 166 -4.22 21.70 -10.72
C TYR A 166 -3.92 20.83 -11.92
N LEU A 167 -4.06 21.43 -13.09
CA LEU A 167 -3.79 20.77 -14.37
C LEU A 167 -2.50 21.29 -14.96
N SER A 168 -1.70 20.40 -15.52
CA SER A 168 -0.43 20.72 -16.18
C SER A 168 -0.40 20.18 -17.58
N ARG A 169 0.33 20.85 -18.47
CA ARG A 169 0.52 20.39 -19.85
C ARG A 169 1.24 19.03 -19.86
N PRO A 170 0.66 18.01 -20.44
CA PRO A 170 1.28 16.68 -20.50
C PRO A 170 2.44 16.66 -21.50
N GLY A 171 3.44 15.79 -21.24
CA GLY A 171 4.64 15.69 -22.06
C GLY A 171 4.41 15.27 -23.53
N TRP A 172 3.27 14.61 -23.82
CA TRP A 172 2.87 14.20 -25.17
C TRP A 172 2.22 15.31 -25.98
N SER A 173 1.79 16.43 -25.34
CA SER A 173 1.17 17.56 -26.04
C SER A 173 2.20 18.41 -26.79
N LYS A 174 1.85 18.77 -28.02
CA LYS A 174 2.62 19.78 -28.77
C LYS A 174 2.47 21.16 -28.13
N ARG A 175 3.44 22.04 -28.37
CA ARG A 175 3.44 23.43 -27.85
C ARG A 175 2.42 24.30 -28.61
N GLU A 176 1.15 24.00 -28.51
CA GLU A 176 0.06 24.84 -29.04
C GLU A 176 -0.51 25.72 -27.93
N ALA A 177 -1.12 26.83 -28.29
CA ALA A 177 -1.75 27.72 -27.32
C ALA A 177 -2.90 27.00 -26.60
N LEU A 178 -2.90 27.04 -25.29
CA LEU A 178 -4.01 26.57 -24.48
C LEU A 178 -5.18 27.54 -24.69
N THR A 179 -6.30 27.03 -25.15
CA THR A 179 -7.59 27.73 -25.07
C THR A 179 -8.44 27.07 -23.99
N GLU A 180 -9.46 27.79 -23.51
CA GLU A 180 -10.35 27.25 -22.49
C GLU A 180 -11.01 25.90 -22.85
N ASP A 181 -11.07 25.57 -24.13
CA ASP A 181 -11.72 24.37 -24.65
C ASP A 181 -10.74 23.32 -25.19
N SER A 182 -9.48 23.67 -25.37
CA SER A 182 -8.52 22.76 -26.03
C SER A 182 -7.83 21.78 -25.07
N PHE A 183 -7.64 22.15 -23.80
CA PHE A 183 -6.89 21.37 -22.82
C PHE A 183 -5.68 20.64 -23.42
N TRP A 184 -4.79 21.42 -24.07
CA TRP A 184 -3.60 20.92 -24.77
C TRP A 184 -3.87 19.86 -25.85
N ASN A 185 -5.05 19.94 -26.51
CA ASN A 185 -5.51 18.98 -27.52
C ASN A 185 -5.66 17.54 -26.98
N ALA A 186 -6.08 17.41 -25.73
CA ALA A 186 -6.51 16.13 -25.19
C ALA A 186 -7.62 15.52 -26.05
N GLN A 187 -7.62 14.21 -26.18
CA GLN A 187 -8.59 13.47 -26.98
C GLN A 187 -9.24 12.35 -26.14
N GLY A 188 -10.31 11.80 -26.67
CA GLY A 188 -10.98 10.64 -26.09
C GLY A 188 -11.52 10.90 -24.68
N SER A 189 -11.49 9.88 -23.85
CA SER A 189 -11.98 9.93 -22.46
C SER A 189 -11.35 11.03 -21.64
N VAL A 190 -10.07 11.34 -21.87
CA VAL A 190 -9.35 12.42 -21.15
C VAL A 190 -9.97 13.77 -21.46
N ALA A 191 -10.24 14.09 -22.74
CA ALA A 191 -10.88 15.34 -23.12
C ALA A 191 -12.28 15.47 -22.50
N THR A 192 -13.07 14.40 -22.60
CA THR A 192 -14.41 14.33 -22.04
C THR A 192 -14.41 14.62 -20.53
N LEU A 193 -13.48 14.02 -19.78
CA LEU A 193 -13.36 14.24 -18.33
C LEU A 193 -12.93 15.67 -17.98
N LEU A 194 -12.02 16.27 -18.77
CA LEU A 194 -11.59 17.65 -18.56
C LEU A 194 -12.72 18.65 -18.79
N HIS A 195 -13.53 18.46 -19.82
CA HIS A 195 -14.71 19.29 -20.06
C HIS A 195 -15.71 19.16 -18.91
N LYS A 196 -16.04 17.95 -18.47
CA LYS A 196 -16.93 17.74 -17.31
C LYS A 196 -16.38 18.34 -16.01
N LEU A 197 -15.08 18.27 -15.80
CA LEU A 197 -14.44 18.90 -14.64
C LEU A 197 -14.58 20.43 -14.72
N LYS A 198 -14.37 21.02 -15.90
CA LYS A 198 -14.59 22.45 -16.15
C LYS A 198 -16.05 22.83 -15.91
N ASP A 199 -16.99 22.03 -16.41
CA ASP A 199 -18.43 22.28 -16.27
C ASP A 199 -18.92 22.14 -14.81
N SER A 200 -18.20 21.34 -13.99
CA SER A 200 -18.49 21.18 -12.57
C SER A 200 -18.05 22.38 -11.72
N GLY A 201 -17.23 23.28 -12.24
CA GLY A 201 -16.63 24.34 -11.47
C GLY A 201 -16.30 25.60 -12.27
N LYS A 202 -15.33 26.36 -11.79
CA LYS A 202 -14.83 27.59 -12.43
C LYS A 202 -13.35 27.44 -12.76
N LEU A 203 -12.99 27.79 -13.98
CA LEU A 203 -11.61 27.97 -14.38
C LEU A 203 -11.09 29.29 -13.77
N ILE A 204 -10.23 29.20 -12.77
CA ILE A 204 -9.76 30.38 -12.01
C ILE A 204 -8.38 30.87 -12.46
N SER A 205 -7.63 30.00 -13.13
CA SER A 205 -6.33 30.34 -13.71
C SER A 205 -6.11 29.53 -14.96
N LEU A 206 -5.54 30.19 -15.96
CA LEU A 206 -5.16 29.60 -17.23
C LEU A 206 -3.91 30.27 -17.77
N ASP A 207 -2.86 29.53 -17.95
CA ASP A 207 -1.65 29.95 -18.65
C ASP A 207 -1.23 28.86 -19.69
N ARG A 208 -0.09 29.04 -20.32
CA ARG A 208 0.37 28.14 -21.38
C ARG A 208 0.56 26.69 -20.96
N ASP A 209 1.03 26.48 -19.74
CA ASP A 209 1.45 25.17 -19.24
C ASP A 209 0.60 24.68 -18.05
N HIS A 210 -0.28 25.56 -17.50
CA HIS A 210 -1.07 25.23 -16.30
C HIS A 210 -2.48 25.76 -16.40
N ALA A 211 -3.40 25.07 -15.74
CA ALA A 211 -4.76 25.53 -15.51
C ALA A 211 -5.22 25.10 -14.10
N ILE A 212 -6.09 25.88 -13.47
CA ILE A 212 -6.68 25.56 -12.17
C ILE A 212 -8.22 25.65 -12.30
N ILE A 213 -8.88 24.55 -11.98
CA ILE A 213 -10.32 24.46 -11.90
C ILE A 213 -10.70 24.38 -10.43
N ARG A 214 -11.58 25.28 -9.97
CA ARG A 214 -12.12 25.30 -8.62
C ARG A 214 -13.57 24.84 -8.60
N ILE A 215 -13.86 23.91 -7.70
CA ILE A 215 -15.20 23.38 -7.42
C ILE A 215 -15.53 23.69 -5.96
N GLU A 216 -16.71 24.20 -5.67
CA GLU A 216 -17.03 24.73 -4.34
C GLU A 216 -17.26 23.61 -3.30
N SER A 217 -17.75 22.45 -3.70
CA SER A 217 -18.05 21.33 -2.81
C SER A 217 -17.75 19.98 -3.45
N VAL A 218 -17.46 18.98 -2.63
CA VAL A 218 -17.28 17.58 -3.09
C VAL A 218 -18.51 17.06 -3.84
N SER A 219 -19.72 17.49 -3.43
CA SER A 219 -20.98 17.11 -4.09
C SER A 219 -21.07 17.62 -5.53
N ASP A 220 -20.42 18.75 -5.84
CA ASP A 220 -20.50 19.40 -7.14
C ASP A 220 -19.57 18.77 -8.18
N ILE A 221 -18.68 17.86 -7.78
CA ILE A 221 -17.85 17.09 -8.69
C ILE A 221 -18.74 16.20 -9.58
N CYS A 222 -18.94 16.57 -10.84
CA CYS A 222 -19.83 15.89 -11.77
C CYS A 222 -19.04 15.28 -12.94
N LEU A 223 -18.49 14.10 -12.74
CA LEU A 223 -17.77 13.34 -13.76
C LEU A 223 -18.58 12.12 -14.25
N ASP A 224 -19.91 12.12 -14.09
CA ASP A 224 -20.80 10.99 -14.40
C ASP A 224 -20.36 9.67 -13.75
N ALA A 225 -19.86 9.76 -12.53
CA ALA A 225 -19.43 8.59 -11.78
C ALA A 225 -20.61 8.03 -10.95
N GLU A 226 -20.76 6.71 -10.98
CA GLU A 226 -21.83 6.00 -10.29
C GLU A 226 -21.42 5.41 -8.94
N SER A 227 -20.10 5.31 -8.70
CA SER A 227 -19.52 4.71 -7.49
C SER A 227 -18.20 5.39 -7.08
N PRO A 228 -17.74 5.17 -5.84
CA PRO A 228 -16.39 5.62 -5.42
C PRO A 228 -15.30 5.10 -6.35
N PHE A 229 -15.41 3.83 -6.77
CA PHE A 229 -14.48 3.21 -7.71
C PHE A 229 -14.46 3.93 -9.06
N ASP A 230 -15.63 4.17 -9.62
CA ASP A 230 -15.74 4.84 -10.92
C ASP A 230 -15.19 6.27 -10.89
N LEU A 231 -15.46 7.03 -9.82
CA LEU A 231 -14.88 8.35 -9.64
C LEU A 231 -13.36 8.31 -9.46
N PHE A 232 -12.86 7.37 -8.65
CA PHE A 232 -11.42 7.17 -8.48
C PHE A 232 -10.73 6.86 -9.81
N VAL A 233 -11.31 5.96 -10.62
CA VAL A 233 -10.77 5.61 -11.95
C VAL A 233 -10.69 6.82 -12.87
N LYS A 234 -11.68 7.70 -12.85
CA LYS A 234 -11.69 8.92 -13.66
C LYS A 234 -10.61 9.91 -13.26
N PHE A 235 -10.37 10.08 -11.98
CA PHE A 235 -9.23 10.86 -11.48
C PHE A 235 -7.89 10.19 -11.87
N GLU A 236 -7.78 8.88 -11.64
CA GLU A 236 -6.57 8.13 -11.96
C GLU A 236 -6.22 8.23 -13.46
N LEU A 237 -7.22 8.21 -14.32
CA LEU A 237 -7.03 8.40 -15.76
C LEU A 237 -6.40 9.77 -16.08
N LEU A 238 -6.87 10.84 -15.44
CA LEU A 238 -6.30 12.18 -15.63
C LEU A 238 -4.88 12.28 -15.04
N ILE A 239 -4.61 11.61 -13.93
CA ILE A 239 -3.27 11.53 -13.32
C ILE A 239 -2.31 10.76 -14.24
N GLN A 240 -2.71 9.59 -14.73
CA GLN A 240 -1.89 8.76 -15.63
C GLN A 240 -1.69 9.39 -17.01
N ALA A 241 -2.64 10.20 -17.48
CA ALA A 241 -2.47 11.02 -18.68
C ALA A 241 -1.45 12.14 -18.50
N GLY A 242 -0.97 12.39 -17.27
CA GLY A 242 -0.01 13.45 -16.93
C GLY A 242 -0.60 14.86 -16.96
N ILE A 243 -1.94 14.97 -16.88
CA ILE A 243 -2.64 16.27 -16.92
C ILE A 243 -3.00 16.71 -15.49
N LEU A 244 -3.60 15.85 -14.69
CA LEU A 244 -3.93 16.17 -13.30
C LEU A 244 -2.66 16.02 -12.44
N SER A 245 -2.10 17.16 -12.04
CA SER A 245 -0.84 17.19 -11.27
C SER A 245 -1.07 17.17 -9.76
N GLN A 246 -2.17 17.79 -9.29
CA GLN A 246 -2.50 17.90 -7.87
C GLN A 246 -3.99 18.18 -7.68
N ILE A 247 -4.54 17.72 -6.56
CA ILE A 247 -5.87 18.10 -6.10
C ILE A 247 -5.72 18.62 -4.67
N ASN A 248 -6.09 19.88 -4.45
CA ASN A 248 -6.09 20.48 -3.14
C ASN A 248 -7.52 20.64 -2.62
N PHE A 249 -7.71 20.39 -1.33
CA PHE A 249 -8.94 20.63 -0.62
C PHE A 249 -8.64 20.88 0.85
N ASN A 250 -9.59 21.51 1.54
CA ASN A 250 -9.49 21.75 2.96
C ASN A 250 -10.14 20.61 3.75
N ILE A 251 -9.64 20.39 4.94
CA ILE A 251 -10.23 19.53 5.96
C ILE A 251 -10.51 20.36 7.22
N ILE A 252 -11.52 19.97 7.96
CA ILE A 252 -11.85 20.56 9.26
C ILE A 252 -11.54 19.52 10.33
N LYS A 253 -10.68 19.89 11.29
CA LYS A 253 -10.29 19.08 12.44
C LYS A 253 -10.16 19.98 13.65
N ASP A 254 -10.80 19.63 14.77
CA ASP A 254 -10.86 20.44 15.98
C ASP A 254 -11.36 21.88 15.69
N ASP A 255 -12.36 22.01 14.81
CA ASP A 255 -12.95 23.29 14.34
C ASP A 255 -11.95 24.21 13.60
N ILE A 256 -10.79 23.70 13.22
CA ILE A 256 -9.77 24.41 12.44
C ILE A 256 -9.78 23.88 11.01
N SER A 257 -9.86 24.81 10.04
CA SER A 257 -9.75 24.51 8.62
C SER A 257 -8.30 24.65 8.15
N PHE A 258 -7.78 23.63 7.49
CA PHE A 258 -6.46 23.64 6.86
C PHE A 258 -6.44 22.74 5.62
N THR A 259 -5.42 22.87 4.79
CA THR A 259 -5.31 22.07 3.55
C THR A 259 -4.92 20.63 3.87
N ALA A 260 -5.45 19.68 3.10
CA ALA A 260 -5.24 18.24 3.32
C ALA A 260 -3.77 17.81 3.25
N ASP A 261 -2.90 18.59 2.58
CA ASP A 261 -1.46 18.39 2.55
C ASP A 261 -0.75 18.66 3.88
N MET A 262 -1.40 19.34 4.83
CA MET A 262 -0.89 19.57 6.19
C MET A 262 -1.15 18.41 7.15
N LEU A 263 -1.91 17.39 6.75
CA LEU A 263 -2.00 16.14 7.51
C LEU A 263 -0.62 15.52 7.67
N SER A 264 -0.39 14.86 8.80
CA SER A 264 0.83 14.07 9.00
C SER A 264 0.94 12.96 7.97
N GLU A 265 2.17 12.50 7.71
CA GLU A 265 2.42 11.44 6.73
C GLU A 265 1.64 10.17 7.03
N GLY A 266 1.57 9.78 8.31
CA GLY A 266 0.79 8.61 8.74
C GLY A 266 -0.72 8.78 8.56
N GLU A 267 -1.28 9.99 8.79
CA GLU A 267 -2.70 10.26 8.54
C GLU A 267 -3.04 10.18 7.05
N LYS A 268 -2.21 10.79 6.19
CA LYS A 268 -2.36 10.68 4.73
C LYS A 268 -2.30 9.23 4.26
N GLN A 269 -1.30 8.51 4.72
CA GLN A 269 -1.07 7.12 4.36
C GLN A 269 -2.25 6.22 4.74
N LEU A 270 -2.73 6.33 5.99
CA LEU A 270 -3.87 5.55 6.45
C LEU A 270 -5.14 5.89 5.67
N ALA A 271 -5.45 7.18 5.51
CA ALA A 271 -6.62 7.64 4.78
C ALA A 271 -6.58 7.20 3.31
N GLN A 272 -5.45 7.39 2.65
CA GLN A 272 -5.25 6.99 1.26
C GLN A 272 -5.49 5.50 1.07
N PHE A 273 -4.85 4.69 1.91
CA PHE A 273 -4.90 3.24 1.76
C PHE A 273 -6.31 2.70 2.02
N LEU A 274 -6.95 3.11 3.11
CA LEU A 274 -8.30 2.66 3.43
C LEU A 274 -9.34 3.13 2.40
N CYS A 275 -9.23 4.38 1.93
CA CYS A 275 -10.10 4.88 0.88
C CYS A 275 -9.86 4.16 -0.46
N LEU A 276 -8.62 3.80 -0.79
CA LEU A 276 -8.31 3.01 -1.97
C LEU A 276 -8.86 1.59 -1.87
N LEU A 277 -8.69 0.92 -0.72
CA LEU A 277 -9.28 -0.41 -0.48
C LEU A 277 -10.79 -0.38 -0.64
N GLU A 278 -11.47 0.60 -0.05
CA GLU A 278 -12.92 0.75 -0.15
C GLU A 278 -13.36 0.98 -1.60
N ALA A 279 -12.70 1.90 -2.31
CA ALA A 279 -13.02 2.19 -3.71
C ALA A 279 -12.85 0.96 -4.60
N THR A 280 -11.89 0.08 -4.28
CA THR A 280 -11.52 -1.08 -5.09
C THR A 280 -11.95 -2.43 -4.50
N LYS A 281 -12.74 -2.45 -3.41
CA LYS A 281 -13.05 -3.68 -2.65
C LYS A 281 -13.63 -4.83 -3.48
N GLU A 282 -14.38 -4.54 -4.53
CA GLU A 282 -14.96 -5.55 -5.42
C GLU A 282 -14.08 -5.83 -6.65
N TYR A 283 -12.89 -5.21 -6.71
CA TYR A 283 -12.05 -5.18 -7.90
C TYR A 283 -10.86 -6.13 -7.79
N ARG A 284 -10.96 -7.33 -7.30
CA ARG A 284 -9.90 -8.37 -7.28
C ARG A 284 -8.47 -7.84 -7.45
N ALA A 285 -8.14 -6.79 -6.71
CA ALA A 285 -6.86 -6.13 -6.79
C ALA A 285 -5.83 -6.84 -5.88
N LEU A 286 -4.57 -6.84 -6.30
CA LEU A 286 -3.45 -7.23 -5.46
C LEU A 286 -2.74 -5.96 -4.98
N PHE A 287 -2.68 -5.78 -3.65
CA PHE A 287 -1.97 -4.69 -3.02
C PHE A 287 -0.62 -5.18 -2.53
N LEU A 288 0.45 -4.59 -3.00
CA LEU A 288 1.83 -4.89 -2.61
C LEU A 288 2.39 -3.66 -1.88
N LEU A 289 2.48 -3.75 -0.56
CA LEU A 289 2.81 -2.62 0.31
C LEU A 289 4.16 -2.86 0.96
N ASP A 290 5.15 -2.06 0.62
CA ASP A 290 6.48 -2.18 1.21
C ASP A 290 6.64 -1.18 2.36
N GLU A 291 6.97 -1.70 3.56
CA GLU A 291 7.15 -0.92 4.79
C GLU A 291 5.99 0.03 5.11
N PHE A 292 4.78 -0.38 4.78
CA PHE A 292 3.57 0.44 4.88
C PHE A 292 3.34 1.03 6.27
N ASP A 293 3.73 0.33 7.32
CA ASP A 293 3.48 0.72 8.71
C ASP A 293 4.53 1.67 9.31
N SER A 294 5.58 2.02 8.57
CA SER A 294 6.71 2.82 9.08
C SER A 294 6.32 4.21 9.61
N PHE A 295 5.31 4.86 9.02
CA PHE A 295 4.83 6.17 9.47
C PHE A 295 3.53 6.13 10.25
N LEU A 296 2.93 4.94 10.40
CA LEU A 296 1.69 4.81 11.15
C LEU A 296 1.93 4.97 12.66
N HIS A 297 1.03 5.73 13.29
CA HIS A 297 1.00 5.79 14.75
C HIS A 297 0.82 4.39 15.36
N PRO A 298 1.50 4.04 16.48
CA PRO A 298 1.44 2.71 17.09
C PRO A 298 0.03 2.13 17.29
N ASN A 299 -0.95 2.96 17.63
CA ASN A 299 -2.34 2.51 17.76
C ASN A 299 -2.94 2.07 16.42
N TRP A 300 -2.57 2.72 15.31
CA TRP A 300 -3.03 2.32 13.97
C TRP A 300 -2.32 1.06 13.49
N GLN A 301 -1.02 0.93 13.77
CA GLN A 301 -0.28 -0.30 13.49
C GLN A 301 -0.97 -1.50 14.14
N ARG A 302 -1.32 -1.42 15.42
CA ARG A 302 -2.03 -2.49 16.16
C ARG A 302 -3.38 -2.87 15.55
N ARG A 303 -4.08 -1.91 14.96
CA ARG A 303 -5.43 -2.11 14.42
C ARG A 303 -5.46 -2.31 12.91
N PHE A 304 -4.31 -2.21 12.24
CA PHE A 304 -4.24 -2.21 10.78
C PHE A 304 -4.94 -3.44 10.16
N ALA A 305 -4.55 -4.64 10.57
CA ALA A 305 -5.11 -5.88 10.03
C ALA A 305 -6.63 -6.01 10.32
N GLU A 306 -7.09 -5.57 11.50
CA GLU A 306 -8.49 -5.53 11.87
C GLU A 306 -9.28 -4.57 10.97
N ILE A 307 -8.79 -3.34 10.80
CA ILE A 307 -9.44 -2.32 9.96
C ILE A 307 -9.54 -2.79 8.51
N VAL A 308 -8.48 -3.40 7.96
CA VAL A 308 -8.48 -3.92 6.59
C VAL A 308 -9.49 -5.06 6.42
N SER A 309 -9.57 -5.98 7.39
CA SER A 309 -10.51 -7.10 7.34
C SER A 309 -11.99 -6.66 7.37
N GLU A 310 -12.29 -5.55 8.03
CA GLU A 310 -13.64 -4.99 8.08
C GLU A 310 -14.15 -4.42 6.74
N ILE A 311 -13.24 -4.12 5.79
CA ILE A 311 -13.62 -3.61 4.46
C ILE A 311 -14.14 -4.71 3.55
N HIS A 312 -13.89 -6.00 3.86
CA HIS A 312 -14.32 -7.16 3.08
C HIS A 312 -13.93 -7.07 1.60
N ILE A 313 -12.64 -6.91 1.34
CA ILE A 313 -12.10 -6.86 -0.02
C ILE A 313 -12.19 -8.22 -0.73
N THR A 314 -12.38 -8.20 -2.05
CA THR A 314 -12.28 -9.41 -2.91
C THR A 314 -10.86 -9.66 -3.43
N GLY A 315 -9.93 -8.79 -3.09
CA GLY A 315 -8.51 -8.85 -3.45
C GLY A 315 -7.64 -9.37 -2.31
N GLN A 316 -6.34 -9.17 -2.43
CA GLN A 316 -5.36 -9.54 -1.40
C GLN A 316 -4.43 -8.36 -1.09
N VAL A 317 -4.10 -8.19 0.18
CA VAL A 317 -3.07 -7.26 0.68
C VAL A 317 -1.87 -8.09 1.13
N LEU A 318 -0.74 -7.90 0.48
CA LEU A 318 0.54 -8.43 0.88
C LEU A 318 1.45 -7.28 1.27
N PHE A 319 1.92 -7.25 2.50
CA PHE A 319 2.77 -6.17 2.98
C PHE A 319 4.05 -6.67 3.65
N THR A 320 5.07 -5.83 3.63
CA THR A 320 6.28 -6.04 4.43
C THR A 320 6.23 -5.15 5.66
N SER A 321 6.75 -5.65 6.76
CA SER A 321 6.79 -4.92 8.03
C SER A 321 8.03 -5.24 8.85
N HIS A 322 8.41 -4.28 9.67
CA HIS A 322 9.38 -4.42 10.75
C HIS A 322 8.75 -4.19 12.14
N SER A 323 7.42 -3.94 12.18
CA SER A 323 6.74 -3.63 13.43
C SER A 323 6.06 -4.85 14.05
N PRO A 324 6.39 -5.20 15.28
CA PRO A 324 5.68 -6.25 16.03
C PRO A 324 4.23 -5.86 16.32
N LEU A 325 3.92 -4.56 16.33
CA LEU A 325 2.57 -4.05 16.58
C LEU A 325 1.60 -4.46 15.47
N THR A 326 2.04 -4.38 14.23
CA THR A 326 1.23 -4.72 13.06
C THR A 326 0.92 -6.21 13.01
N LEU A 327 1.83 -7.04 13.52
CA LEU A 327 1.69 -8.50 13.53
C LEU A 327 0.70 -9.02 14.58
N GLY A 328 0.51 -8.29 15.69
CA GLY A 328 -0.28 -8.75 16.84
C GLY A 328 -1.77 -8.99 16.56
N LYS A 329 -2.27 -8.68 15.37
CA LYS A 329 -3.64 -8.96 14.92
C LYS A 329 -3.71 -9.90 13.71
N LEU A 330 -2.58 -10.44 13.29
CA LEU A 330 -2.51 -11.47 12.25
C LEU A 330 -2.37 -12.84 12.90
N GLN A 331 -2.98 -13.85 12.29
CA GLN A 331 -2.73 -15.24 12.62
C GLN A 331 -1.39 -15.67 12.02
N LYS A 332 -0.71 -16.62 12.63
CA LYS A 332 0.62 -17.09 12.18
C LYS A 332 0.63 -17.60 10.74
N GLU A 333 -0.47 -18.19 10.29
CA GLU A 333 -0.65 -18.68 8.93
C GLU A 333 -0.53 -17.56 7.88
N ASN A 334 -0.74 -16.31 8.30
CA ASN A 334 -0.69 -15.11 7.47
C ASN A 334 0.64 -14.38 7.54
N ILE A 335 1.62 -14.92 8.26
CA ILE A 335 2.93 -14.32 8.44
C ILE A 335 4.00 -15.24 7.88
N ARG A 336 4.97 -14.65 7.17
CA ARG A 336 6.18 -15.33 6.71
C ARG A 336 7.41 -14.58 7.15
N ILE A 337 8.35 -15.30 7.75
CA ILE A 337 9.62 -14.77 8.24
C ILE A 337 10.67 -15.05 7.17
N LEU A 338 11.29 -14.00 6.64
CA LEU A 338 12.37 -14.11 5.68
C LEU A 338 13.72 -13.92 6.38
N LYS A 339 14.51 -15.00 6.43
CA LYS A 339 15.84 -15.02 7.05
C LYS A 339 16.81 -15.79 6.18
N ASP A 340 17.95 -15.21 5.86
CA ASP A 340 19.05 -15.82 5.09
C ASP A 340 18.57 -16.47 3.77
N GLY A 341 17.65 -15.81 3.07
CA GLY A 341 17.09 -16.31 1.82
C GLY A 341 16.12 -17.47 1.95
N THR A 342 15.78 -17.87 3.18
CA THR A 342 14.80 -18.93 3.49
C THR A 342 13.56 -18.33 4.14
N VAL A 343 12.40 -18.91 3.87
CA VAL A 343 11.11 -18.48 4.43
C VAL A 343 10.66 -19.49 5.47
N TYR A 344 10.25 -18.98 6.62
CA TYR A 344 9.73 -19.74 7.75
C TYR A 344 8.33 -19.28 8.12
N GLU A 345 7.54 -20.17 8.67
CA GLU A 345 6.33 -19.82 9.41
C GLU A 345 6.70 -19.50 10.86
N PRO A 346 6.00 -18.56 11.52
CA PRO A 346 6.19 -18.34 12.96
C PRO A 346 5.95 -19.64 13.73
N ALA A 347 6.87 -19.97 14.64
CA ALA A 347 6.73 -21.15 15.50
C ALA A 347 5.57 -21.02 16.49
N ALA A 348 5.24 -19.79 16.88
CA ALA A 348 4.18 -19.44 17.81
C ALA A 348 3.16 -18.51 17.17
N ASP A 349 1.93 -18.53 17.69
CA ASP A 349 0.88 -17.64 17.25
C ASP A 349 1.20 -16.19 17.65
N THR A 350 0.79 -15.23 16.82
CA THR A 350 0.98 -13.80 17.04
C THR A 350 -0.28 -13.10 17.55
N PHE A 351 -1.43 -13.72 17.29
CA PHE A 351 -2.72 -13.09 17.53
C PHE A 351 -2.96 -12.78 19.02
N ASN A 352 -3.16 -11.50 19.35
CA ASN A 352 -3.36 -10.96 20.69
C ASN A 352 -2.23 -11.25 21.68
N ARG A 353 -1.03 -11.52 21.20
CA ARG A 353 0.13 -11.81 22.04
C ARG A 353 0.82 -10.53 22.53
N ASP A 354 1.57 -10.65 23.61
CA ASP A 354 2.42 -9.55 24.10
C ASP A 354 3.49 -9.17 23.08
N ILE A 355 3.72 -7.87 22.92
CA ILE A 355 4.67 -7.34 21.94
C ILE A 355 6.09 -7.84 22.19
N THR A 356 6.47 -7.98 23.46
CA THR A 356 7.80 -8.44 23.88
C THR A 356 8.02 -9.88 23.42
N GLU A 357 7.01 -10.73 23.53
CA GLU A 357 7.06 -12.11 23.04
C GLU A 357 7.17 -12.19 21.52
N ILE A 358 6.44 -11.33 20.80
CA ILE A 358 6.54 -11.23 19.32
C ILE A 358 7.96 -10.80 18.92
N LEU A 359 8.54 -9.81 19.61
CA LEU A 359 9.91 -9.36 19.36
C LEU A 359 10.94 -10.48 19.57
N GLU A 360 10.83 -11.23 20.67
CA GLU A 360 11.79 -12.28 21.00
C GLU A 360 11.65 -13.53 20.13
N GLU A 361 10.42 -14.07 20.01
CA GLU A 361 10.20 -15.38 19.43
C GLU A 361 10.07 -15.33 17.89
N ILE A 362 9.63 -14.19 17.36
CA ILE A 362 9.31 -14.07 15.93
C ILE A 362 10.31 -13.17 15.21
N MET A 363 10.68 -12.05 15.82
CA MET A 363 11.63 -11.11 15.23
C MET A 363 13.06 -11.33 15.71
N GLU A 364 13.28 -12.23 16.66
CA GLU A 364 14.58 -12.56 17.24
C GLU A 364 15.33 -11.33 17.82
N VAL A 365 14.58 -10.35 18.30
CA VAL A 365 15.12 -9.13 18.92
C VAL A 365 15.13 -9.32 20.43
N GLY A 366 16.30 -9.25 21.06
CA GLY A 366 16.43 -9.36 22.52
C GLY A 366 15.69 -8.24 23.26
N LYS A 367 15.16 -8.54 24.43
CA LYS A 367 14.46 -7.57 25.30
C LYS A 367 15.31 -6.37 25.65
N ARG A 368 16.60 -6.56 25.69
CA ARG A 368 17.59 -5.58 26.16
C ARG A 368 18.74 -5.46 25.16
N PRO A 369 19.50 -4.36 25.19
CA PRO A 369 20.76 -4.27 24.45
C PRO A 369 21.67 -5.47 24.77
N ALA A 370 22.37 -5.98 23.75
CA ALA A 370 23.20 -7.19 23.87
C ALA A 370 24.20 -7.13 25.06
N GLU A 371 24.77 -5.95 25.28
CA GLU A 371 25.70 -5.71 26.43
C GLU A 371 25.03 -5.98 27.79
N VAL A 372 23.78 -5.54 27.95
CA VAL A 372 23.01 -5.74 29.19
C VAL A 372 22.63 -7.21 29.35
N GLU A 373 22.15 -7.82 28.26
CA GLU A 373 21.74 -9.23 28.25
C GLU A 373 22.92 -10.17 28.57
N ASP A 374 24.11 -9.88 28.06
CA ASP A 374 25.34 -10.62 28.36
C ASP A 374 25.69 -10.58 29.85
N VAL A 375 25.53 -9.43 30.48
CA VAL A 375 25.78 -9.29 31.92
C VAL A 375 24.70 -9.99 32.74
N ILE A 376 23.44 -9.91 32.36
CA ILE A 376 22.33 -10.64 32.97
C ILE A 376 22.59 -12.14 32.89
N GLN A 377 23.03 -12.64 31.74
CA GLN A 377 23.32 -14.06 31.55
C GLN A 377 24.51 -14.54 32.38
N LYS A 378 25.57 -13.72 32.50
CA LYS A 378 26.69 -13.98 33.41
C LYS A 378 26.23 -14.06 34.84
N PHE A 379 25.33 -13.13 35.26
CA PHE A 379 24.74 -13.17 36.59
C PHE A 379 23.94 -14.45 36.83
N ARG A 380 23.04 -14.82 35.91
CA ARG A 380 22.21 -16.04 36.00
C ARG A 380 23.09 -17.30 36.12
N ASN A 381 24.13 -17.41 35.29
CA ASN A 381 25.05 -18.54 35.28
C ASN A 381 25.83 -18.61 36.63
N ALA A 382 26.33 -17.49 37.10
CA ALA A 382 27.04 -17.43 38.40
C ALA A 382 26.09 -17.82 39.55
N ALA A 383 24.84 -17.35 39.54
CA ALA A 383 23.84 -17.69 40.55
C ALA A 383 23.49 -19.19 40.53
N MET A 384 23.29 -19.79 39.34
CA MET A 384 23.03 -21.21 39.17
C MET A 384 24.18 -22.09 39.72
N HIS A 385 25.44 -21.68 39.51
CA HIS A 385 26.62 -22.40 39.97
C HIS A 385 27.04 -22.02 41.36
N ARG A 386 26.26 -21.18 42.07
CA ARG A 386 26.56 -20.64 43.42
C ARG A 386 27.92 -19.92 43.52
N ASP A 387 28.37 -19.34 42.41
CA ASP A 387 29.59 -18.53 42.37
C ASP A 387 29.28 -17.09 42.82
N ARG A 388 29.38 -16.89 44.13
CA ARG A 388 29.06 -15.62 44.78
C ARG A 388 29.90 -14.45 44.26
N LYS A 389 31.19 -14.67 44.00
CA LYS A 389 32.10 -13.61 43.54
C LYS A 389 31.74 -13.09 42.16
N ASN A 390 31.49 -13.98 41.22
CA ASN A 390 31.08 -13.61 39.86
C ASN A 390 29.65 -13.03 39.82
N ALA A 391 28.75 -13.50 40.68
CA ALA A 391 27.41 -12.91 40.80
C ALA A 391 27.49 -11.46 41.35
N GLU A 392 28.26 -11.18 42.40
CA GLU A 392 28.48 -9.83 42.94
C GLU A 392 29.10 -8.89 41.88
N ASN A 393 30.08 -9.35 41.12
CA ASN A 393 30.68 -8.57 40.03
C ASN A 393 29.64 -8.22 38.97
N SER A 394 28.85 -9.18 38.51
CA SER A 394 27.79 -8.96 37.50
C SER A 394 26.70 -8.00 38.00
N ILE A 395 26.33 -8.07 39.30
CA ILE A 395 25.41 -7.09 39.92
C ILE A 395 25.99 -5.67 39.87
N ASN A 396 27.27 -5.51 40.16
CA ASN A 396 27.93 -4.22 40.14
C ASN A 396 27.98 -3.63 38.70
N ASP A 397 28.19 -4.46 37.70
CA ASP A 397 28.15 -4.05 36.31
C ASP A 397 26.71 -3.69 35.91
N LEU A 398 25.69 -4.47 36.30
CA LEU A 398 24.29 -4.17 36.04
C LEU A 398 23.83 -2.87 36.70
N LYS A 399 24.31 -2.54 37.91
CA LYS A 399 24.04 -1.25 38.58
C LYS A 399 24.57 -0.03 37.80
N ARG A 400 25.56 -0.22 36.93
CA ARG A 400 26.07 0.84 36.05
C ARG A 400 25.29 0.95 34.73
N LEU A 401 24.68 -0.15 34.27
CA LEU A 401 24.00 -0.26 33.00
C LEU A 401 22.50 -0.06 33.13
N LEU A 402 21.90 -0.35 34.30
CA LEU A 402 20.46 -0.26 34.52
C LEU A 402 20.13 0.87 35.49
N SER A 403 18.99 1.48 35.32
CA SER A 403 18.45 2.43 36.30
C SER A 403 18.04 1.74 37.60
N SER A 404 17.96 2.50 38.68
CA SER A 404 17.63 1.97 40.02
C SER A 404 16.20 1.42 40.14
N ASP A 405 15.32 1.82 39.22
CA ASP A 405 13.90 1.45 39.09
C ASP A 405 13.65 0.39 38.01
N ASP A 406 14.73 -0.16 37.43
CA ASP A 406 14.59 -1.19 36.39
C ASP A 406 13.88 -2.44 36.95
N PRO A 407 12.89 -3.01 36.22
CA PRO A 407 12.17 -4.20 36.65
C PRO A 407 13.05 -5.42 36.97
N PHE A 408 14.27 -5.47 36.47
CA PHE A 408 15.24 -6.52 36.79
C PHE A 408 15.51 -6.63 38.31
N TRP A 409 15.44 -5.51 39.04
CA TRP A 409 15.72 -5.49 40.49
C TRP A 409 14.56 -6.03 41.36
N ILE A 410 13.38 -6.23 40.75
CA ILE A 410 12.16 -6.65 41.44
C ILE A 410 11.91 -8.16 41.27
N THR A 411 12.48 -8.74 40.21
CA THR A 411 12.40 -10.19 39.92
C THR A 411 13.62 -10.95 40.44
#